data_e6fde5029d1516b8cfc512b0e63fef6e
#
_entry.id   e6fde5029d1516b8cfc512b0e63fef6e
#
_cell.length_a   1.000
_cell.length_b   1.000
_cell.length_c   1.000
_cell.angle_alpha   90.00
_cell.angle_beta   90.00
_cell.angle_gamma   90.00
#
_symmetry.space_group_name_H-M   'P 1'
#
loop_
_entity.id
_entity.type
_entity.pdbx_description
1 polymer ?
#
loop_
_entity_poly.entity_id
_entity_poly.type
_entity_poly.pdbx_seq_one_letter_code
_entity_poly.pdbx_strand_id
1 'polypeptide(L)'
;MRCFSCSKLSMPILCESCVNQLFRTNMGTRTIGTLDVISFYKYSVLESLLLTKHKTEGYRIYKALAKMTTKPFIQEFAENAEGEVYIIGVDEYVKSGYAHVAVLTHTMQSKKIKPLHSSLMAQNRVNYSGKDLQFRLANPRNFKYTGKKNIDVILVDDIITTGITLQEAQKVLLSHGVNVLFALTLADVEES
;
A
#
# COMPACT_ATOMS: atom_id res chain seq x y z
N MET A 1 -0.01 15.36 -22.41
CA MET A 1 -0.05 13.90 -22.61
C MET A 1 -1.50 13.41 -22.74
N ARG A 2 -1.75 12.09 -22.76
CA ARG A 2 -3.12 11.55 -22.75
C ARG A 2 -3.43 10.95 -21.37
N CYS A 3 -4.68 11.07 -20.94
CA CYS A 3 -5.19 10.41 -19.76
C CYS A 3 -5.07 8.89 -19.92
N PHE A 4 -4.53 8.21 -18.92
CA PHE A 4 -4.32 6.76 -18.99
C PHE A 4 -5.65 5.97 -19.05
N SER A 5 -6.73 6.50 -18.45
CA SER A 5 -8.04 5.84 -18.43
C SER A 5 -8.86 6.10 -19.72
N CYS A 6 -9.05 7.35 -20.13
CA CYS A 6 -9.98 7.69 -21.24
C CYS A 6 -9.28 8.16 -22.53
N SER A 7 -7.96 8.22 -22.56
CA SER A 7 -7.13 8.67 -23.68
C SER A 7 -7.33 10.11 -24.15
N LYS A 8 -8.17 10.92 -23.50
CA LYS A 8 -8.33 12.36 -23.80
C LYS A 8 -7.05 13.12 -23.44
N LEU A 9 -6.79 14.23 -24.12
CA LEU A 9 -5.68 15.13 -23.79
C LEU A 9 -5.81 15.58 -22.32
N SER A 10 -4.75 15.47 -21.55
CA SER A 10 -4.72 15.79 -20.13
C SER A 10 -3.31 16.14 -19.68
N MET A 11 -3.17 17.12 -18.80
CA MET A 11 -1.90 17.41 -18.12
C MET A 11 -1.56 16.34 -17.08
N PRO A 12 -2.48 15.92 -16.17
CA PRO A 12 -2.23 14.81 -15.25
C PRO A 12 -2.39 13.45 -15.95
N ILE A 13 -1.79 12.40 -15.37
CA ILE A 13 -1.85 11.03 -15.89
C ILE A 13 -3.30 10.48 -15.87
N LEU A 14 -4.12 10.91 -14.93
CA LEU A 14 -5.56 10.69 -14.85
C LEU A 14 -6.24 12.06 -14.93
N CYS A 15 -7.15 12.26 -15.88
CA CYS A 15 -7.86 13.52 -16.01
C CYS A 15 -8.92 13.68 -14.91
N GLU A 16 -9.29 14.90 -14.61
CA GLU A 16 -10.26 15.23 -13.56
C GLU A 16 -11.61 14.52 -13.75
N SER A 17 -12.10 14.45 -14.99
CA SER A 17 -13.34 13.72 -15.30
C SER A 17 -13.26 12.24 -14.90
N CYS A 18 -12.16 11.54 -15.22
CA CYS A 18 -11.97 10.16 -14.82
C CYS A 18 -11.85 10.02 -13.30
N VAL A 19 -11.12 10.92 -12.65
CA VAL A 19 -11.00 10.91 -11.18
C VAL A 19 -12.37 11.04 -10.53
N ASN A 20 -13.18 12.00 -10.96
CA ASN A 20 -14.48 12.28 -10.36
C ASN A 20 -15.57 11.23 -10.67
N GLN A 21 -15.48 10.55 -11.81
CA GLN A 21 -16.51 9.61 -12.26
C GLN A 21 -16.16 8.15 -11.94
N LEU A 22 -14.91 7.75 -12.13
CA LEU A 22 -14.50 6.35 -12.05
C LEU A 22 -13.71 6.03 -10.78
N PHE A 23 -12.96 7.00 -10.25
CA PHE A 23 -12.03 6.76 -9.14
C PHE A 23 -12.43 7.52 -7.87
N ARG A 24 -13.73 7.57 -7.58
CA ARG A 24 -14.20 8.03 -6.27
C ARG A 24 -13.79 7.02 -5.22
N THR A 25 -13.12 7.47 -4.19
CA THR A 25 -12.74 6.61 -3.06
C THR A 25 -13.99 6.07 -2.36
N ASN A 26 -13.99 4.79 -2.09
CA ASN A 26 -14.99 4.12 -1.25
C ASN A 26 -14.20 3.35 -0.18
N MET A 27 -13.84 4.03 0.90
CA MET A 27 -13.06 3.42 1.96
C MET A 27 -13.83 2.33 2.66
N GLY A 28 -13.20 1.17 2.78
CA GLY A 28 -13.65 0.05 3.59
C GLY A 28 -12.60 -0.33 4.62
N THR A 29 -13.04 -0.88 5.75
CA THR A 29 -12.15 -1.43 6.77
C THR A 29 -12.43 -2.91 6.92
N ARG A 30 -11.39 -3.71 6.87
CA ARG A 30 -11.44 -5.16 7.11
C ARG A 30 -10.45 -5.54 8.21
N THR A 31 -10.92 -6.23 9.24
CA THR A 31 -10.04 -6.73 10.30
C THR A 31 -9.52 -8.12 9.95
N ILE A 32 -8.20 -8.29 9.99
CA ILE A 32 -7.52 -9.57 9.73
C ILE A 32 -6.72 -9.97 10.95
N GLY A 33 -7.24 -10.93 11.70
CA GLY A 33 -6.72 -11.25 13.03
C GLY A 33 -6.93 -10.05 13.96
N THR A 34 -5.85 -9.38 14.35
CA THR A 34 -5.87 -8.16 15.19
C THR A 34 -5.50 -6.90 14.41
N LEU A 35 -5.36 -6.98 13.10
CA LEU A 35 -4.93 -5.88 12.25
C LEU A 35 -6.12 -5.32 11.46
N ASP A 36 -6.43 -4.05 11.68
CA ASP A 36 -7.36 -3.31 10.85
C ASP A 36 -6.67 -2.87 9.57
N VAL A 37 -7.29 -3.15 8.43
CA VAL A 37 -6.81 -2.79 7.10
C VAL A 37 -7.81 -1.87 6.44
N ILE A 38 -7.40 -0.66 6.14
CA ILE A 38 -8.21 0.34 5.46
C ILE A 38 -7.83 0.33 3.99
N SER A 39 -8.81 0.06 3.13
CA SER A 39 -8.67 0.05 1.67
C SER A 39 -9.46 1.18 1.05
N PHE A 40 -8.93 1.81 -0.01
CA PHE A 40 -9.55 2.98 -0.63
C PHE A 40 -10.50 2.63 -1.77
N TYR A 41 -10.34 1.45 -2.38
CA TYR A 41 -11.11 1.02 -3.53
C TYR A 41 -11.39 -0.48 -3.49
N LYS A 42 -12.44 -0.89 -4.20
CA LYS A 42 -12.57 -2.28 -4.65
C LYS A 42 -11.53 -2.56 -5.74
N TYR A 43 -10.95 -3.75 -5.74
CA TYR A 43 -9.92 -4.13 -6.73
C TYR A 43 -10.41 -3.96 -8.18
N SER A 44 -11.66 -4.34 -8.47
CA SER A 44 -12.26 -4.23 -9.79
C SER A 44 -12.21 -2.81 -10.38
N VAL A 45 -12.26 -1.77 -9.54
CA VAL A 45 -12.16 -0.36 -9.96
C VAL A 45 -10.73 0.00 -10.39
N LEU A 46 -9.72 -0.53 -9.70
CA LEU A 46 -8.31 -0.15 -9.91
C LEU A 46 -7.49 -1.17 -10.71
N GLU A 47 -8.03 -2.32 -11.04
CA GLU A 47 -7.28 -3.44 -11.65
C GLU A 47 -6.37 -2.99 -12.79
N SER A 48 -6.91 -2.29 -13.78
CA SER A 48 -6.15 -1.82 -14.95
C SER A 48 -4.99 -0.88 -14.59
N LEU A 49 -5.14 -0.09 -13.53
CA LEU A 49 -4.11 0.82 -13.03
C LEU A 49 -3.05 0.05 -12.21
N LEU A 50 -3.48 -0.88 -11.35
CA LEU A 50 -2.58 -1.67 -10.51
C LEU A 50 -1.71 -2.63 -11.33
N LEU A 51 -2.21 -3.15 -12.45
CA LEU A 51 -1.43 -3.98 -13.39
C LEU A 51 -0.28 -3.22 -14.07
N THR A 52 -0.23 -1.88 -13.95
CA THR A 52 0.90 -1.08 -14.45
C THR A 52 2.12 -1.07 -13.55
N LYS A 53 2.06 -1.70 -12.37
CA LYS A 53 3.12 -1.64 -11.34
C LYS A 53 4.54 -2.01 -11.80
N HIS A 54 4.65 -2.73 -12.91
CA HIS A 54 5.93 -3.11 -13.51
C HIS A 54 6.20 -2.43 -14.86
N LYS A 55 5.40 -1.42 -15.22
CA LYS A 55 5.55 -0.64 -16.45
C LYS A 55 6.07 0.76 -16.16
N THR A 56 6.60 1.42 -17.17
CA THR A 56 7.19 2.77 -17.05
C THR A 56 6.19 3.80 -16.52
N GLU A 57 4.93 3.73 -16.97
CA GLU A 57 3.85 4.62 -16.54
C GLU A 57 3.39 4.35 -15.11
N GLY A 58 3.63 3.15 -14.57
CA GLY A 58 3.17 2.73 -13.25
C GLY A 58 3.64 3.66 -12.12
N TYR A 59 4.88 4.14 -12.17
CA TYR A 59 5.35 5.12 -11.18
C TYR A 59 4.43 6.35 -11.08
N ARG A 60 4.02 6.90 -12.23
CA ARG A 60 3.16 8.09 -12.27
C ARG A 60 1.73 7.79 -11.84
N ILE A 61 1.23 6.59 -12.17
CA ILE A 61 -0.09 6.11 -11.77
C ILE A 61 -0.13 5.90 -10.26
N TYR A 62 0.82 5.17 -9.68
CA TYR A 62 0.89 4.95 -8.23
C TYR A 62 1.05 6.26 -7.46
N LYS A 63 1.85 7.20 -7.97
CA LYS A 63 1.98 8.54 -7.38
C LYS A 63 0.67 9.34 -7.44
N ALA A 64 -0.10 9.22 -8.52
CA ALA A 64 -1.41 9.86 -8.65
C ALA A 64 -2.42 9.24 -7.68
N LEU A 65 -2.49 7.90 -7.61
CA LEU A 65 -3.34 7.18 -6.67
C LEU A 65 -3.02 7.58 -5.22
N ALA A 66 -1.73 7.57 -4.83
CA ALA A 66 -1.32 7.98 -3.49
C ALA A 66 -1.75 9.41 -3.14
N LYS A 67 -1.67 10.35 -4.09
CA LYS A 67 -2.12 11.74 -3.87
C LYS A 67 -3.63 11.86 -3.70
N MET A 68 -4.39 10.96 -4.28
CA MET A 68 -5.85 10.96 -4.21
C MET A 68 -6.38 10.22 -2.97
N THR A 69 -5.60 9.32 -2.39
CA THR A 69 -6.03 8.37 -1.35
C THR A 69 -5.20 8.50 -0.08
N THR A 70 -4.08 7.79 -0.05
CA THR A 70 -3.27 7.62 1.16
C THR A 70 -2.71 8.93 1.70
N LYS A 71 -2.36 9.87 0.82
CA LYS A 71 -1.80 11.16 1.27
C LYS A 71 -2.80 12.01 2.05
N PRO A 72 -4.01 12.35 1.54
CA PRO A 72 -4.98 13.12 2.32
C PRO A 72 -5.40 12.40 3.60
N PHE A 73 -5.62 11.09 3.56
CA PHE A 73 -5.93 10.28 4.74
C PHE A 73 -4.86 10.41 5.84
N ILE A 74 -3.60 10.26 5.46
CA ILE A 74 -2.48 10.35 6.40
C ILE A 74 -2.25 11.78 6.91
N GLN A 75 -2.56 12.80 6.12
CA GLN A 75 -2.49 14.18 6.58
C GLN A 75 -3.50 14.45 7.68
N GLU A 76 -4.75 14.03 7.51
CA GLU A 76 -5.80 14.10 8.52
C GLU A 76 -5.44 13.29 9.78
N PHE A 77 -4.95 12.06 9.63
CA PHE A 77 -4.46 11.25 10.73
C PHE A 77 -3.33 11.96 11.51
N ALA A 78 -2.37 12.57 10.80
CA ALA A 78 -1.22 13.23 11.41
C ALA A 78 -1.58 14.49 12.23
N GLU A 79 -2.70 15.15 11.93
CA GLU A 79 -3.20 16.28 12.73
C GLU A 79 -3.51 15.84 14.16
N ASN A 80 -4.07 14.65 14.33
CA ASN A 80 -4.48 14.08 15.60
C ASN A 80 -3.41 13.21 16.28
N ALA A 81 -2.31 12.91 15.61
CA ALA A 81 -1.23 12.10 16.17
C ALA A 81 -0.41 12.90 17.19
N GLU A 82 -0.15 12.32 18.38
CA GLU A 82 0.61 12.96 19.47
C GLU A 82 2.13 12.99 19.21
N GLY A 83 2.66 12.11 18.35
CA GLY A 83 4.08 11.95 18.07
C GLY A 83 4.42 11.67 16.63
N GLU A 84 5.67 11.21 16.40
CA GLU A 84 6.08 10.70 15.09
C GLU A 84 5.51 9.30 14.87
N VAL A 85 4.92 9.09 13.71
CA VAL A 85 4.46 7.78 13.26
C VAL A 85 5.26 7.38 12.03
N TYR A 86 5.70 6.13 12.00
CA TYR A 86 6.48 5.61 10.90
C TYR A 86 5.59 4.86 9.90
N ILE A 87 5.97 4.88 8.64
CA ILE A 87 5.29 4.11 7.59
C ILE A 87 6.26 3.07 7.06
N ILE A 88 5.83 1.82 7.00
CA ILE A 88 6.60 0.71 6.43
C ILE A 88 5.82 0.10 5.28
N GLY A 89 6.43 0.15 4.09
CA GLY A 89 5.93 -0.58 2.93
C GLY A 89 6.24 -2.07 3.06
N VAL A 90 5.27 -2.90 2.70
CA VAL A 90 5.45 -4.34 2.69
C VAL A 90 6.19 -4.74 1.42
N ASP A 91 7.37 -5.33 1.59
CA ASP A 91 8.19 -5.90 0.52
C ASP A 91 8.53 -4.90 -0.61
N GLU A 92 9.19 -3.79 -0.25
CA GLU A 92 9.62 -2.74 -1.20
C GLU A 92 10.72 -3.21 -2.18
N TYR A 93 10.55 -4.40 -2.77
CA TYR A 93 11.53 -4.94 -3.70
C TYR A 93 11.43 -4.28 -5.07
N VAL A 94 12.57 -3.78 -5.58
CA VAL A 94 12.65 -3.14 -6.90
C VAL A 94 12.75 -4.20 -8.00
N LYS A 95 11.73 -4.33 -8.86
CA LYS A 95 11.73 -5.22 -10.03
C LYS A 95 11.91 -4.49 -11.37
N SER A 96 11.42 -3.26 -11.48
CA SER A 96 11.30 -2.53 -12.75
C SER A 96 11.73 -1.06 -12.62
N GLY A 97 12.85 -0.81 -11.94
CA GLY A 97 13.40 0.53 -11.75
C GLY A 97 12.80 1.29 -10.55
N TYR A 98 11.72 0.82 -9.95
CA TYR A 98 11.12 1.37 -8.74
C TYR A 98 10.36 0.32 -7.94
N ALA A 99 10.19 0.56 -6.64
CA ALA A 99 9.30 -0.20 -5.77
C ALA A 99 7.95 0.54 -5.68
N HIS A 100 6.88 -0.06 -6.18
CA HIS A 100 5.56 0.60 -6.26
C HIS A 100 5.02 0.96 -4.87
N VAL A 101 5.22 0.12 -3.85
CA VAL A 101 4.83 0.43 -2.48
C VAL A 101 5.66 1.59 -1.91
N ALA A 102 6.96 1.67 -2.24
CA ALA A 102 7.80 2.80 -1.83
C ALA A 102 7.33 4.15 -2.42
N VAL A 103 6.72 4.15 -3.60
CA VAL A 103 6.09 5.35 -4.16
C VAL A 103 4.91 5.81 -3.31
N LEU A 104 4.11 4.86 -2.79
CA LEU A 104 2.99 5.17 -1.89
C LEU A 104 3.52 5.77 -0.59
N THR A 105 4.43 5.07 0.09
CA THR A 105 4.98 5.49 1.39
C THR A 105 5.72 6.83 1.30
N HIS A 106 6.53 7.05 0.27
CA HIS A 106 7.21 8.33 0.04
C HIS A 106 6.24 9.50 -0.17
N THR A 107 5.11 9.26 -0.86
CA THR A 107 4.12 10.33 -1.13
C THR A 107 3.41 10.79 0.16
N MET A 108 3.33 9.94 1.18
CA MET A 108 2.73 10.21 2.49
C MET A 108 3.63 10.98 3.45
N GLN A 109 4.92 11.12 3.13
CA GLN A 109 5.88 11.78 4.02
C GLN A 109 5.45 13.18 4.44
N SER A 110 5.60 13.47 5.73
CA SER A 110 5.34 14.78 6.34
C SER A 110 6.25 15.03 7.54
N LYS A 111 6.02 16.12 8.27
CA LYS A 111 6.78 16.43 9.50
C LYS A 111 6.61 15.36 10.57
N LYS A 112 5.40 14.83 10.76
CA LYS A 112 5.09 13.78 11.76
C LYS A 112 5.14 12.36 11.17
N ILE A 113 5.04 12.18 9.86
CA ILE A 113 4.96 10.88 9.19
C ILE A 113 6.27 10.58 8.48
N LYS A 114 6.93 9.51 8.88
CA LYS A 114 8.30 9.17 8.47
C LYS A 114 8.36 7.80 7.77
N PRO A 115 8.53 7.73 6.45
CA PRO A 115 8.77 6.45 5.77
C PRO A 115 10.07 5.79 6.24
N LEU A 116 10.01 4.49 6.55
CA LEU A 116 11.17 3.62 6.80
C LEU A 116 11.31 2.67 5.62
N HIS A 117 11.94 3.16 4.55
CA HIS A 117 12.15 2.36 3.35
C HIS A 117 13.05 1.16 3.59
N SER A 118 12.74 0.05 2.92
CA SER A 118 13.52 -1.20 2.94
C SER A 118 13.80 -1.77 4.34
N SER A 119 13.01 -1.37 5.34
CA SER A 119 13.15 -1.86 6.71
C SER A 119 12.50 -3.22 6.95
N LEU A 120 11.51 -3.60 6.13
CA LEU A 120 10.80 -4.88 6.17
C LEU A 120 10.88 -5.56 4.80
N MET A 121 11.72 -6.57 4.67
CA MET A 121 12.00 -7.22 3.39
C MET A 121 11.72 -8.71 3.44
N ALA A 122 11.02 -9.22 2.42
CA ALA A 122 10.80 -10.64 2.25
C ALA A 122 12.12 -11.36 1.93
N GLN A 123 12.41 -12.44 2.67
CA GLN A 123 13.56 -13.30 2.38
C GLN A 123 13.22 -14.30 1.27
N ASN A 124 11.96 -14.75 1.22
CA ASN A 124 11.48 -15.67 0.20
C ASN A 124 10.78 -14.87 -0.92
N ARG A 125 11.25 -15.06 -2.16
CA ARG A 125 10.67 -14.44 -3.35
C ARG A 125 9.51 -15.29 -3.89
N VAL A 126 8.38 -15.26 -3.20
CA VAL A 126 7.19 -16.02 -3.61
C VAL A 126 6.25 -15.13 -4.44
N ASN A 127 5.83 -15.63 -5.59
CA ASN A 127 4.79 -14.98 -6.36
C ASN A 127 3.41 -15.51 -5.95
N TYR A 128 2.60 -14.67 -5.30
CA TYR A 128 1.26 -15.03 -4.84
C TYR A 128 0.14 -14.73 -5.85
N SER A 129 0.46 -14.13 -7.00
CA SER A 129 -0.54 -13.86 -8.03
C SER A 129 -1.20 -15.14 -8.53
N GLY A 130 -2.53 -15.22 -8.46
CA GLY A 130 -3.30 -16.41 -8.86
C GLY A 130 -3.16 -17.62 -7.92
N LYS A 131 -2.52 -17.48 -6.76
CA LYS A 131 -2.34 -18.58 -5.78
C LYS A 131 -3.39 -18.51 -4.69
N ASP A 132 -3.87 -19.69 -4.29
CA ASP A 132 -4.84 -19.86 -3.22
C ASP A 132 -4.26 -19.63 -1.83
N LEU A 133 -5.14 -19.71 -0.82
CA LEU A 133 -4.80 -19.51 0.58
C LEU A 133 -3.79 -20.57 1.08
N GLN A 134 -3.98 -21.83 0.71
CA GLN A 134 -3.13 -22.93 1.18
C GLN A 134 -1.70 -22.78 0.67
N PHE A 135 -1.55 -22.45 -0.61
CA PHE A 135 -0.23 -22.16 -1.18
C PHE A 135 0.49 -21.01 -0.44
N ARG A 136 -0.22 -19.93 -0.12
CA ARG A 136 0.36 -18.78 0.59
C ARG A 136 0.78 -19.13 2.00
N LEU A 137 0.00 -19.93 2.73
CA LEU A 137 0.34 -20.42 4.06
C LEU A 137 1.56 -21.36 4.06
N ALA A 138 1.65 -22.24 3.05
CA ALA A 138 2.78 -23.16 2.89
C ALA A 138 4.08 -22.48 2.44
N ASN A 139 3.99 -21.27 1.86
CA ASN A 139 5.13 -20.55 1.30
C ASN A 139 5.24 -19.15 1.90
N PRO A 140 5.55 -18.98 3.19
CA PRO A 140 5.64 -17.68 3.84
C PRO A 140 6.74 -16.82 3.20
N ARG A 141 6.59 -15.52 3.27
CA ARG A 141 7.59 -14.56 2.77
C ARG A 141 8.82 -14.48 3.65
N ASN A 142 8.73 -14.94 4.91
CA ASN A 142 9.82 -14.85 5.90
C ASN A 142 10.41 -13.45 5.97
N PHE A 143 9.59 -12.49 6.40
CA PHE A 143 10.05 -11.12 6.50
C PHE A 143 11.19 -10.97 7.51
N LYS A 144 12.19 -10.17 7.12
CA LYS A 144 13.24 -9.68 8.01
C LYS A 144 13.03 -8.19 8.25
N TYR A 145 13.02 -7.80 9.51
CA TYR A 145 12.95 -6.41 9.92
C TYR A 145 14.33 -5.91 10.40
N THR A 146 14.73 -4.71 9.93
CA THR A 146 16.02 -4.09 10.26
C THR A 146 15.87 -2.63 10.67
N GLY A 147 14.64 -2.20 11.02
CA GLY A 147 14.35 -0.81 11.37
C GLY A 147 14.46 -0.50 12.86
N LYS A 148 13.87 0.62 13.26
CA LYS A 148 13.80 1.11 14.65
C LYS A 148 12.87 0.25 15.50
N LYS A 149 13.13 0.19 16.80
CA LYS A 149 12.27 -0.47 17.81
C LYS A 149 11.50 0.57 18.62
N ASN A 150 10.46 0.14 19.32
CA ASN A 150 9.64 0.98 20.19
C ASN A 150 9.06 2.20 19.46
N ILE A 151 8.51 1.97 18.29
CA ILE A 151 7.88 2.98 17.45
C ILE A 151 6.48 2.53 17.02
N ASP A 152 5.63 3.51 16.73
CA ASP A 152 4.33 3.30 16.12
C ASP A 152 4.46 3.29 14.59
N VAL A 153 3.83 2.30 13.95
CA VAL A 153 3.94 2.05 12.52
C VAL A 153 2.58 1.88 11.87
N ILE A 154 2.45 2.42 10.68
CA ILE A 154 1.39 2.10 9.72
C ILE A 154 1.99 1.24 8.62
N LEU A 155 1.43 0.05 8.40
CA LEU A 155 1.81 -0.81 7.26
C LEU A 155 1.15 -0.31 5.98
N VAL A 156 1.84 -0.46 4.85
CA VAL A 156 1.32 -0.07 3.53
C VAL A 156 1.60 -1.17 2.51
N ASP A 157 0.56 -1.54 1.76
CA ASP A 157 0.67 -2.41 0.58
C ASP A 157 -0.16 -1.85 -0.57
N ASP A 158 -0.07 -2.41 -1.77
CA ASP A 158 -0.89 -1.98 -2.91
C ASP A 158 -2.27 -2.65 -2.90
N ILE A 159 -2.34 -3.95 -2.59
CA ILE A 159 -3.56 -4.76 -2.67
C ILE A 159 -3.64 -5.70 -1.48
N ILE A 160 -4.81 -5.76 -0.86
CA ILE A 160 -5.13 -6.85 0.06
C ILE A 160 -5.99 -7.90 -0.65
N THR A 161 -5.61 -9.17 -0.47
CA THR A 161 -6.38 -10.33 -0.88
C THR A 161 -6.81 -11.11 0.37
N THR A 162 -6.10 -12.16 0.74
CA THR A 162 -6.33 -12.92 1.98
C THR A 162 -5.79 -12.23 3.24
N GLY A 163 -4.94 -11.22 3.10
CA GLY A 163 -4.30 -10.52 4.21
C GLY A 163 -3.12 -11.24 4.84
N ILE A 164 -2.78 -12.46 4.44
CA ILE A 164 -1.66 -13.25 5.01
C ILE A 164 -0.36 -12.46 5.02
N THR A 165 -0.04 -11.75 3.94
CA THR A 165 1.19 -10.95 3.83
C THR A 165 1.24 -9.86 4.91
N LEU A 166 0.13 -9.15 5.13
CA LEU A 166 0.03 -8.11 6.15
C LEU A 166 0.09 -8.69 7.57
N GLN A 167 -0.56 -9.83 7.82
CA GLN A 167 -0.48 -10.53 9.12
C GLN A 167 0.95 -11.00 9.41
N GLU A 168 1.63 -11.57 8.44
CA GLU A 168 3.03 -12.00 8.59
C GLU A 168 3.94 -10.80 8.88
N ALA A 169 3.76 -9.70 8.14
CA ALA A 169 4.47 -8.44 8.36
C ALA A 169 4.22 -7.89 9.77
N GLN A 170 2.97 -7.81 10.21
CA GLN A 170 2.60 -7.38 11.57
C GLN A 170 3.27 -8.24 12.64
N LYS A 171 3.21 -9.57 12.49
CA LYS A 171 3.79 -10.52 13.45
C LYS A 171 5.30 -10.32 13.63
N VAL A 172 6.01 -10.10 12.52
CA VAL A 172 7.45 -9.82 12.55
C VAL A 172 7.73 -8.48 13.23
N LEU A 173 6.98 -7.43 12.94
CA LEU A 173 7.15 -6.12 13.56
C LEU A 173 6.90 -6.17 15.07
N LEU A 174 5.81 -6.80 15.50
CA LEU A 174 5.48 -6.98 16.93
C LEU A 174 6.58 -7.73 17.67
N SER A 175 7.17 -8.78 17.07
CA SER A 175 8.28 -9.54 17.69
C SER A 175 9.56 -8.71 17.84
N HIS A 176 9.68 -7.58 17.16
CA HIS A 176 10.80 -6.63 17.27
C HIS A 176 10.45 -5.40 18.14
N GLY A 177 9.33 -5.42 18.86
CA GLY A 177 8.90 -4.31 19.71
C GLY A 177 8.37 -3.10 18.95
N VAL A 178 7.82 -3.33 17.76
CA VAL A 178 7.19 -2.29 16.94
C VAL A 178 5.67 -2.41 17.09
N ASN A 179 5.00 -1.31 17.43
CA ASN A 179 3.54 -1.27 17.51
C ASN A 179 2.96 -0.97 16.12
N VAL A 180 2.07 -1.84 15.63
CA VAL A 180 1.39 -1.65 14.33
C VAL A 180 -0.01 -1.13 14.59
N LEU A 181 -0.26 0.13 14.23
CA LEU A 181 -1.53 0.81 14.46
C LEU A 181 -2.64 0.26 13.55
N PHE A 182 -2.40 0.22 12.27
CA PHE A 182 -3.27 -0.31 11.22
C PHE A 182 -2.49 -0.48 9.91
N ALA A 183 -3.15 -1.00 8.89
CA ALA A 183 -2.59 -1.06 7.54
C ALA A 183 -3.42 -0.24 6.53
N LEU A 184 -2.76 0.25 5.49
CA LEU A 184 -3.38 0.94 4.35
C LEU A 184 -3.10 0.16 3.08
N THR A 185 -4.12 -0.02 2.24
CA THR A 185 -3.98 -0.56 0.89
C THR A 185 -4.75 0.28 -0.13
N LEU A 186 -4.31 0.30 -1.38
CA LEU A 186 -5.08 0.97 -2.42
C LEU A 186 -6.38 0.23 -2.72
N ALA A 187 -6.33 -1.11 -2.74
CA ALA A 187 -7.49 -1.90 -3.13
C ALA A 187 -7.65 -3.17 -2.29
N ASP A 188 -8.93 -3.57 -2.09
CA ASP A 188 -9.33 -4.85 -1.53
C ASP A 188 -9.96 -5.73 -2.63
N VAL A 189 -9.59 -7.01 -2.65
CA VAL A 189 -10.15 -8.02 -3.58
C VAL A 189 -11.46 -8.58 -3.06
N GLU A 190 -11.70 -8.59 -1.75
CA GLU A 190 -13.00 -9.00 -1.21
C GLU A 190 -14.04 -7.93 -1.51
N GLU A 191 -15.02 -8.30 -2.32
CA GLU A 191 -16.20 -7.50 -2.53
C GLU A 191 -17.14 -7.69 -1.33
N SER A 192 -17.15 -6.71 -0.42
CA SER A 192 -18.18 -6.61 0.63
C SER A 192 -19.50 -6.12 0.05
#